data_e5358de695bc9e52f9e2c4376afbf927
#
_entry.id   e5358de695bc9e52f9e2c4376afbf927
#
_cell.length_a   1.000
_cell.length_b   1.000
_cell.length_c   1.000
_cell.angle_alpha   90.00
_cell.angle_beta   90.00
_cell.angle_gamma   90.00
#
_symmetry.space_group_name_H-M   'P 1'
#
loop_
_entity.id
_entity.type
_entity.pdbx_description
1 polymer ?
#
loop_
_entity_poly.entity_id
_entity_poly.type
_entity_poly.pdbx_seq_one_letter_code
_entity_poly.pdbx_strand_id
1 'polypeptide(L)'
;MSSYQVLARKWRPHDFDTIVGQEHVVTALTRALTEKRLHHAYLFTGTRGVGKTTISRIFAKALNCQGADGHGDMTAHPCGVCPACRAIDEGRFPDYIEMDAASNRSVEDMTALLERAMYAPTQGRFKVYMIDEVHMLSSTAFNAMLKTLEEPPEYVKFILATTDPQKVPITVLSRCLQFNLRNMTPQDVVGHMSRILTAEGIPFEEGALRVLAQGARGSMRDGLSLLDQAIAYCGDGVTQEGVRRMLGMSGGETLTGILRALAAGDGAGMLAVADAMQTQGLSFAQALRDLAGLLHRVALVQRVPAAVSEDDPDCASIREFAQAFSPEEIQLYYQIALHGRNDLNLAPDEYAGFTMALLRMLAFKPAGARAVTRVPARDAGRAPVQAPASVQAPAAVPAPAAPSAGVQTVGRSSGMPPLPRPSAPPPGLAGPAAGQLDDDTPPWGEPSAS
;
A
#
# COMPACT_ATOMS: atom_id res chain seq x y z
N MET A 1 8.36 -2.02 -38.93
CA MET A 1 7.27 -2.29 -37.97
C MET A 1 7.76 -1.83 -36.60
N SER A 2 7.28 -0.72 -36.07
CA SER A 2 7.59 -0.31 -34.67
C SER A 2 6.95 -1.29 -33.74
N SER A 3 7.74 -2.05 -32.98
CA SER A 3 7.21 -2.93 -31.94
C SER A 3 6.46 -2.06 -30.91
N TYR A 4 5.19 -2.34 -30.67
CA TYR A 4 4.42 -1.70 -29.61
C TYR A 4 5.16 -1.87 -28.26
N GLN A 5 5.42 -0.76 -27.61
CA GLN A 5 6.07 -0.74 -26.31
C GLN A 5 5.08 -0.21 -25.27
N VAL A 6 4.91 -0.96 -24.19
CA VAL A 6 4.02 -0.60 -23.04
C VAL A 6 4.39 0.78 -22.51
N LEU A 7 3.41 1.66 -22.27
CA LEU A 7 3.60 3.04 -21.82
C LEU A 7 4.49 3.14 -20.58
N ALA A 8 4.31 2.26 -19.61
CA ALA A 8 5.14 2.21 -18.40
C ALA A 8 6.63 2.00 -18.66
N ARG A 9 7.01 1.47 -19.83
CA ARG A 9 8.40 1.34 -20.27
C ARG A 9 8.81 2.50 -21.16
N LYS A 10 7.98 2.90 -22.13
CA LYS A 10 8.24 4.00 -23.05
C LYS A 10 8.42 5.33 -22.35
N TRP A 11 7.57 5.62 -21.35
CA TRP A 11 7.52 6.85 -20.58
C TRP A 11 8.22 6.77 -19.23
N ARG A 12 9.13 5.81 -19.06
CA ARG A 12 9.96 5.75 -17.86
C ARG A 12 10.86 6.98 -17.79
N PRO A 13 10.88 7.75 -16.69
CA PRO A 13 11.79 8.88 -16.52
C PRO A 13 13.25 8.50 -16.77
N HIS A 14 13.96 9.35 -17.50
CA HIS A 14 15.37 9.14 -17.86
C HIS A 14 16.34 10.04 -17.10
N ASP A 15 15.83 11.08 -16.45
CA ASP A 15 16.57 12.04 -15.63
C ASP A 15 15.77 12.39 -14.36
N PHE A 16 16.38 13.13 -13.44
CA PHE A 16 15.74 13.55 -12.20
C PHE A 16 14.64 14.59 -12.42
N ASP A 17 14.73 15.40 -13.47
CA ASP A 17 13.79 16.50 -13.75
C ASP A 17 12.43 15.97 -14.25
N THR A 18 12.42 14.79 -14.85
CA THR A 18 11.20 14.14 -15.34
C THR A 18 10.48 13.26 -14.30
N ILE A 19 11.08 13.10 -13.12
CA ILE A 19 10.44 12.35 -12.01
C ILE A 19 9.30 13.17 -11.43
N VAL A 20 8.15 12.53 -11.23
CA VAL A 20 6.94 13.15 -10.66
C VAL A 20 6.75 12.71 -9.21
N GLY A 21 6.44 13.66 -8.33
CA GLY A 21 5.96 13.41 -6.96
C GLY A 21 7.01 12.96 -5.94
N GLN A 22 8.33 13.05 -6.27
CA GLN A 22 9.43 12.62 -5.41
C GLN A 22 10.48 13.73 -5.20
N GLU A 23 10.07 15.00 -5.18
CA GLU A 23 10.97 16.17 -5.17
C GLU A 23 11.95 16.14 -4.00
N HIS A 24 11.52 15.66 -2.83
CA HIS A 24 12.35 15.56 -1.63
C HIS A 24 13.53 14.58 -1.80
N VAL A 25 13.31 13.45 -2.50
CA VAL A 25 14.37 12.47 -2.80
C VAL A 25 15.29 13.01 -3.89
N VAL A 26 14.71 13.57 -4.96
CA VAL A 26 15.43 14.17 -6.07
C VAL A 26 16.36 15.28 -5.57
N THR A 27 15.85 16.22 -4.76
CA THR A 27 16.64 17.31 -4.18
C THR A 27 17.82 16.79 -3.37
N ALA A 28 17.59 15.77 -2.52
CA ALA A 28 18.65 15.22 -1.68
C ALA A 28 19.75 14.49 -2.50
N LEU A 29 19.35 13.70 -3.51
CA LEU A 29 20.30 13.00 -4.38
C LEU A 29 21.07 13.96 -5.27
N THR A 30 20.41 14.95 -5.85
CA THR A 30 21.05 16.01 -6.68
C THR A 30 22.08 16.77 -5.87
N ARG A 31 21.75 17.12 -4.62
CA ARG A 31 22.70 17.81 -3.72
C ARG A 31 23.90 16.91 -3.38
N ALA A 32 23.67 15.62 -3.06
CA ALA A 32 24.75 14.68 -2.76
C ALA A 32 25.70 14.49 -3.95
N LEU A 33 25.16 14.48 -5.18
CA LEU A 33 25.95 14.42 -6.44
C LEU A 33 26.76 15.69 -6.66
N THR A 34 26.15 16.85 -6.48
CA THR A 34 26.80 18.17 -6.68
C THR A 34 27.92 18.41 -5.66
N GLU A 35 27.67 18.08 -4.38
CA GLU A 35 28.66 18.21 -3.32
C GLU A 35 29.68 17.06 -3.30
N LYS A 36 29.54 16.06 -4.17
CA LYS A 36 30.38 14.84 -4.23
C LYS A 36 30.39 14.07 -2.88
N ARG A 37 29.33 14.17 -2.10
CA ARG A 37 29.16 13.51 -0.80
C ARG A 37 28.26 12.28 -0.97
N LEU A 38 28.86 11.21 -1.43
CA LEU A 38 28.12 9.97 -1.72
C LEU A 38 28.28 8.96 -0.58
N HIS A 39 27.14 8.48 -0.10
CA HIS A 39 27.12 7.32 0.79
C HIS A 39 27.42 6.03 -0.02
N HIS A 40 27.85 4.97 0.64
CA HIS A 40 28.09 3.68 -0.01
C HIS A 40 26.84 2.85 -0.22
N ALA A 41 25.80 3.05 0.62
CA ALA A 41 24.56 2.30 0.57
C ALA A 41 23.33 3.22 0.72
N TYR A 42 22.35 3.03 -0.13
CA TYR A 42 21.07 3.74 -0.15
C TYR A 42 19.94 2.75 0.01
N LEU A 43 18.92 3.08 0.79
CA LEU A 43 17.72 2.28 0.92
C LEU A 43 16.51 3.10 0.47
N PHE A 44 15.86 2.68 -0.62
CA PHE A 44 14.60 3.24 -1.07
C PHE A 44 13.43 2.42 -0.56
N THR A 45 12.58 3.03 0.27
CA THR A 45 11.36 2.42 0.79
C THR A 45 10.13 3.02 0.13
N GLY A 46 9.03 2.29 0.07
CA GLY A 46 7.75 2.77 -0.49
C GLY A 46 7.01 1.68 -1.24
N THR A 47 5.74 1.91 -1.53
CA THR A 47 4.87 0.94 -2.21
C THR A 47 5.38 0.57 -3.61
N ARG A 48 4.80 -0.48 -4.19
CA ARG A 48 5.15 -0.89 -5.55
C ARG A 48 4.77 0.20 -6.56
N GLY A 49 5.62 0.42 -7.58
CA GLY A 49 5.32 1.31 -8.70
C GLY A 49 5.49 2.80 -8.44
N VAL A 50 6.04 3.22 -7.28
CA VAL A 50 6.31 4.64 -6.94
C VAL A 50 7.62 5.18 -7.53
N GLY A 51 8.42 4.35 -8.23
CA GLY A 51 9.63 4.79 -8.91
C GLY A 51 10.96 4.34 -8.31
N LYS A 52 10.99 3.41 -7.33
CA LYS A 52 12.25 2.93 -6.71
C LYS A 52 13.32 2.53 -7.72
N THR A 53 13.01 1.61 -8.61
CA THR A 53 13.93 1.11 -9.65
C THR A 53 14.27 2.18 -10.69
N THR A 54 13.34 3.11 -10.98
CA THR A 54 13.58 4.24 -11.90
C THR A 54 14.62 5.20 -11.32
N ILE A 55 14.44 5.63 -10.06
CA ILE A 55 15.41 6.50 -9.37
C ILE A 55 16.78 5.82 -9.29
N SER A 56 16.83 4.52 -9.01
CA SER A 56 18.07 3.74 -8.96
C SER A 56 18.82 3.78 -10.29
N ARG A 57 18.15 3.62 -11.43
CA ARG A 57 18.76 3.71 -12.75
C ARG A 57 19.26 5.13 -13.09
N ILE A 58 18.45 6.14 -12.77
CA ILE A 58 18.86 7.54 -12.98
C ILE A 58 20.08 7.85 -12.13
N PHE A 59 20.11 7.40 -10.88
CA PHE A 59 21.25 7.59 -10.00
C PHE A 59 22.50 6.84 -10.51
N ALA A 60 22.37 5.62 -11.00
CA ALA A 60 23.47 4.89 -11.63
C ALA A 60 24.01 5.62 -12.88
N LYS A 61 23.12 6.21 -13.71
CA LYS A 61 23.51 7.07 -14.82
C LYS A 61 24.24 8.33 -14.36
N ALA A 62 23.74 8.99 -13.31
CA ALA A 62 24.35 10.17 -12.73
C ALA A 62 25.78 9.92 -12.23
N LEU A 63 26.01 8.75 -11.63
CA LEU A 63 27.33 8.31 -11.15
C LEU A 63 28.32 7.99 -12.29
N ASN A 64 27.83 7.41 -13.39
CA ASN A 64 28.67 6.84 -14.46
C ASN A 64 28.59 7.62 -15.79
N CYS A 65 27.86 8.75 -15.84
CA CYS A 65 27.73 9.55 -17.05
C CYS A 65 29.10 10.04 -17.55
N GLN A 66 29.37 9.83 -18.81
CA GLN A 66 30.62 10.25 -19.46
C GLN A 66 30.49 11.57 -20.25
N GLY A 67 29.29 12.23 -20.14
CA GLY A 67 29.02 13.39 -21.00
C GLY A 67 28.74 13.01 -22.44
N ALA A 68 28.26 13.95 -23.23
CA ALA A 68 28.07 13.74 -24.67
C ALA A 68 29.41 13.67 -25.43
N ASP A 69 30.45 14.28 -24.88
CA ASP A 69 31.82 14.39 -25.40
C ASP A 69 32.76 13.27 -24.90
N GLY A 70 32.29 12.40 -24.02
CA GLY A 70 33.08 11.32 -23.41
C GLY A 70 34.00 11.74 -22.25
N HIS A 71 34.04 13.03 -21.89
CA HIS A 71 34.88 13.59 -20.85
C HIS A 71 34.09 14.04 -19.60
N GLY A 72 32.79 13.72 -19.54
CA GLY A 72 31.93 14.08 -18.43
C GLY A 72 32.33 13.43 -17.10
N ASP A 73 32.00 14.08 -15.99
CA ASP A 73 32.16 13.57 -14.62
C ASP A 73 30.79 13.18 -14.04
N MET A 74 30.79 12.76 -12.78
CA MET A 74 29.58 12.56 -11.99
C MET A 74 28.71 13.83 -12.04
N THR A 75 27.42 13.67 -12.30
CA THR A 75 26.52 14.80 -12.56
C THR A 75 25.12 14.55 -12.04
N ALA A 76 24.43 15.61 -11.62
CA ALA A 76 23.00 15.54 -11.30
C ALA A 76 22.10 15.43 -12.56
N HIS A 77 22.65 15.80 -13.75
CA HIS A 77 21.90 15.78 -15.01
C HIS A 77 22.59 14.83 -16.01
N PRO A 78 22.30 13.50 -15.95
CA PRO A 78 22.88 12.53 -16.86
C PRO A 78 22.49 12.83 -18.31
N CYS A 79 23.44 12.78 -19.23
CA CYS A 79 23.23 13.24 -20.62
C CYS A 79 22.28 12.34 -21.44
N GLY A 80 22.02 11.10 -21.02
CA GLY A 80 21.14 10.14 -21.71
C GLY A 80 21.67 9.60 -23.04
N VAL A 81 22.75 10.16 -23.61
CA VAL A 81 23.23 9.84 -24.95
C VAL A 81 24.57 9.12 -24.97
N CYS A 82 25.40 9.25 -23.94
CA CYS A 82 26.69 8.56 -23.87
C CYS A 82 26.54 7.03 -23.77
N PRO A 83 27.59 6.25 -24.10
CA PRO A 83 27.52 4.80 -24.05
C PRO A 83 27.06 4.24 -22.69
N ALA A 84 27.55 4.81 -21.57
CA ALA A 84 27.16 4.39 -20.25
C ALA A 84 25.67 4.63 -19.98
N CYS A 85 25.14 5.82 -20.29
CA CYS A 85 23.72 6.13 -20.08
C CYS A 85 22.81 5.21 -20.90
N ARG A 86 23.13 4.99 -22.19
CA ARG A 86 22.36 4.09 -23.06
C ARG A 86 22.42 2.64 -22.58
N ALA A 87 23.60 2.15 -22.21
CA ALA A 87 23.76 0.78 -21.75
C ALA A 87 23.02 0.53 -20.43
N ILE A 88 22.96 1.52 -19.52
CA ILE A 88 22.17 1.44 -18.28
C ILE A 88 20.66 1.42 -18.59
N ASP A 89 20.17 2.27 -19.47
CA ASP A 89 18.75 2.29 -19.88
C ASP A 89 18.31 0.98 -20.53
N GLU A 90 19.21 0.37 -21.32
CA GLU A 90 19.01 -0.93 -21.96
C GLU A 90 19.23 -2.13 -21.03
N GLY A 91 19.78 -1.89 -19.80
CA GLY A 91 20.09 -2.95 -18.83
C GLY A 91 21.28 -3.82 -19.21
N ARG A 92 22.24 -3.28 -20.00
CA ARG A 92 23.43 -4.00 -20.51
C ARG A 92 24.75 -3.45 -19.98
N PHE A 93 24.71 -2.47 -19.08
CA PHE A 93 25.91 -1.89 -18.51
C PHE A 93 26.56 -2.85 -17.50
N PRO A 94 27.85 -3.26 -17.68
CA PRO A 94 28.47 -4.31 -16.86
C PRO A 94 28.65 -3.92 -15.41
N ASP A 95 28.78 -2.62 -15.13
CA ASP A 95 28.98 -2.10 -13.76
C ASP A 95 27.67 -1.63 -13.11
N TYR A 96 26.51 -1.88 -13.73
CA TYR A 96 25.18 -1.71 -13.14
C TYR A 96 24.42 -3.03 -13.15
N ILE A 97 24.27 -3.62 -11.98
CA ILE A 97 23.66 -4.93 -11.82
C ILE A 97 22.35 -4.77 -11.07
N GLU A 98 21.25 -5.16 -11.71
CA GLU A 98 19.93 -5.26 -11.05
C GLU A 98 19.68 -6.71 -10.64
N MET A 99 19.39 -6.94 -9.37
CA MET A 99 18.99 -8.22 -8.81
C MET A 99 17.64 -8.09 -8.12
N ASP A 100 16.72 -8.94 -8.47
CA ASP A 100 15.45 -9.11 -7.74
C ASP A 100 15.64 -10.17 -6.65
N ALA A 101 15.56 -9.75 -5.39
CA ALA A 101 15.70 -10.64 -4.24
C ALA A 101 14.54 -11.65 -4.12
N ALA A 102 13.40 -11.41 -4.77
CA ALA A 102 12.32 -12.39 -4.81
C ALA A 102 12.71 -13.64 -5.62
N SER A 103 13.49 -13.45 -6.69
CA SER A 103 13.98 -14.52 -7.57
C SER A 103 15.33 -15.10 -7.10
N ASN A 104 16.17 -14.30 -6.44
CA ASN A 104 17.53 -14.64 -6.02
C ASN A 104 17.67 -14.50 -4.50
N ARG A 105 17.08 -15.45 -3.77
CA ARG A 105 17.01 -15.42 -2.29
C ARG A 105 18.15 -16.10 -1.59
N SER A 106 18.95 -16.85 -2.34
CA SER A 106 19.96 -17.74 -1.77
C SER A 106 21.19 -16.99 -1.25
N VAL A 107 21.92 -17.64 -0.38
CA VAL A 107 23.20 -17.11 0.11
C VAL A 107 24.24 -17.16 -0.99
N GLU A 108 24.17 -18.18 -1.83
CA GLU A 108 25.07 -18.42 -2.95
C GLU A 108 24.99 -17.28 -3.97
N ASP A 109 23.74 -16.86 -4.34
CA ASP A 109 23.53 -15.74 -5.26
C ASP A 109 24.11 -14.44 -4.70
N MET A 110 23.86 -14.20 -3.40
CA MET A 110 24.40 -13.01 -2.72
C MET A 110 25.92 -13.06 -2.63
N THR A 111 26.50 -14.20 -2.27
CA THR A 111 27.95 -14.36 -2.17
C THR A 111 28.63 -14.14 -3.53
N ALA A 112 28.10 -14.73 -4.59
CA ALA A 112 28.60 -14.51 -5.95
C ALA A 112 28.52 -13.03 -6.39
N LEU A 113 27.47 -12.30 -5.95
CA LEU A 113 27.35 -10.87 -6.20
C LEU A 113 28.42 -10.09 -5.43
N LEU A 114 28.63 -10.39 -4.16
CA LEU A 114 29.59 -9.73 -3.28
C LEU A 114 31.05 -10.01 -3.72
N GLU A 115 31.36 -11.21 -4.16
CA GLU A 115 32.69 -11.56 -4.73
C GLU A 115 32.97 -10.68 -5.96
N ARG A 116 31.98 -10.50 -6.85
CA ARG A 116 32.12 -9.58 -8.00
C ARG A 116 32.29 -8.13 -7.57
N ALA A 117 31.76 -7.74 -6.41
CA ALA A 117 31.88 -6.38 -5.89
C ALA A 117 33.31 -6.04 -5.45
N MET A 118 34.14 -7.04 -5.14
CA MET A 118 35.55 -6.85 -4.75
C MET A 118 36.46 -6.43 -5.92
N TYR A 119 36.03 -6.61 -7.17
CA TYR A 119 36.80 -6.22 -8.35
C TYR A 119 36.44 -4.81 -8.81
N ALA A 120 37.43 -4.06 -9.30
CA ALA A 120 37.21 -2.71 -9.83
C ALA A 120 36.19 -2.69 -10.98
N PRO A 121 35.54 -1.54 -11.23
CA PRO A 121 34.63 -1.37 -12.37
C PRO A 121 35.34 -1.63 -13.69
N THR A 122 34.61 -2.18 -14.67
CA THR A 122 35.14 -2.51 -16.00
C THR A 122 35.10 -1.31 -16.94
N GLN A 123 34.02 -0.53 -16.91
CA GLN A 123 33.77 0.60 -17.82
C GLN A 123 33.35 1.87 -17.08
N GLY A 124 32.69 1.71 -15.93
CA GLY A 124 32.18 2.80 -15.11
C GLY A 124 33.18 3.37 -14.14
N ARG A 125 32.83 4.49 -13.51
CA ARG A 125 33.52 5.02 -12.34
C ARG A 125 33.10 4.29 -11.06
N PHE A 126 31.82 3.93 -10.99
CA PHE A 126 31.24 3.23 -9.86
C PHE A 126 30.57 1.94 -10.32
N LYS A 127 30.70 0.93 -9.50
CA LYS A 127 29.99 -0.33 -9.63
C LYS A 127 28.73 -0.25 -8.75
N VAL A 128 27.57 -0.28 -9.38
CA VAL A 128 26.29 -0.06 -8.71
C VAL A 128 25.50 -1.35 -8.68
N TYR A 129 25.15 -1.79 -7.48
CA TYR A 129 24.32 -2.96 -7.23
C TYR A 129 22.94 -2.53 -6.77
N MET A 130 21.92 -2.74 -7.60
CA MET A 130 20.52 -2.53 -7.27
C MET A 130 19.89 -3.85 -6.86
N ILE A 131 19.46 -3.95 -5.59
CA ILE A 131 18.76 -5.12 -5.05
C ILE A 131 17.32 -4.71 -4.77
N ASP A 132 16.42 -5.20 -5.63
CA ASP A 132 14.97 -4.92 -5.48
C ASP A 132 14.32 -5.93 -4.54
N GLU A 133 13.29 -5.50 -3.84
CA GLU A 133 12.54 -6.24 -2.82
C GLU A 133 13.47 -6.94 -1.80
N VAL A 134 14.47 -6.20 -1.33
CA VAL A 134 15.56 -6.72 -0.46
C VAL A 134 15.04 -7.47 0.77
N HIS A 135 13.84 -7.15 1.26
CA HIS A 135 13.19 -7.84 2.38
C HIS A 135 12.89 -9.33 2.11
N MET A 136 13.03 -9.78 0.86
CA MET A 136 12.85 -11.18 0.46
C MET A 136 14.11 -12.02 0.63
N LEU A 137 15.26 -11.41 0.93
CA LEU A 137 16.52 -12.12 1.21
C LEU A 137 16.40 -12.96 2.47
N SER A 138 17.13 -14.09 2.49
CA SER A 138 17.28 -14.88 3.71
C SER A 138 18.13 -14.14 4.76
N SER A 139 17.97 -14.48 6.03
CA SER A 139 18.77 -13.90 7.12
C SER A 139 20.27 -14.13 6.94
N THR A 140 20.63 -15.27 6.38
CA THR A 140 22.02 -15.62 6.05
C THR A 140 22.57 -14.79 4.90
N ALA A 141 21.76 -14.48 3.87
CA ALA A 141 22.14 -13.59 2.79
C ALA A 141 22.33 -12.14 3.28
N PHE A 142 21.48 -11.65 4.19
CA PHE A 142 21.70 -10.37 4.86
C PHE A 142 23.01 -10.33 5.63
N ASN A 143 23.32 -11.37 6.40
CA ASN A 143 24.56 -11.44 7.17
C ASN A 143 25.80 -11.45 6.27
N ALA A 144 25.76 -12.13 5.12
CA ALA A 144 26.83 -12.10 4.14
C ALA A 144 27.11 -10.68 3.61
N MET A 145 26.04 -9.89 3.41
CA MET A 145 26.15 -8.52 2.92
C MET A 145 26.71 -7.54 3.97
N LEU A 146 26.52 -7.79 5.27
CA LEU A 146 26.92 -6.87 6.35
C LEU A 146 28.38 -6.49 6.29
N LYS A 147 29.28 -7.47 6.07
CA LYS A 147 30.73 -7.21 6.00
C LYS A 147 31.09 -6.20 4.91
N THR A 148 30.48 -6.34 3.75
CA THR A 148 30.74 -5.41 2.62
C THR A 148 30.05 -4.06 2.83
N LEU A 149 28.95 -4.00 3.59
CA LEU A 149 28.31 -2.73 3.96
C LEU A 149 29.08 -1.98 5.06
N GLU A 150 29.88 -2.68 5.89
CA GLU A 150 30.74 -2.07 6.91
C GLU A 150 32.00 -1.49 6.31
N GLU A 151 32.64 -2.24 5.42
CA GLU A 151 33.91 -1.87 4.78
C GLU A 151 33.77 -1.97 3.24
N PRO A 152 32.96 -1.10 2.62
CA PRO A 152 32.72 -1.15 1.18
C PRO A 152 33.93 -0.62 0.41
N PRO A 153 34.30 -1.21 -0.75
CA PRO A 153 35.23 -0.58 -1.67
C PRO A 153 34.69 0.80 -2.12
N GLU A 154 35.54 1.79 -2.27
CA GLU A 154 35.13 3.19 -2.59
C GLU A 154 34.29 3.29 -3.87
N TYR A 155 34.61 2.45 -4.84
CA TYR A 155 33.94 2.39 -6.14
C TYR A 155 32.61 1.63 -6.12
N VAL A 156 32.23 0.98 -5.00
CA VAL A 156 30.96 0.24 -4.90
C VAL A 156 29.87 1.10 -4.31
N LYS A 157 28.71 1.05 -4.93
CA LYS A 157 27.48 1.68 -4.41
C LYS A 157 26.35 0.65 -4.37
N PHE A 158 25.75 0.45 -3.20
CA PHE A 158 24.57 -0.38 -3.03
C PHE A 158 23.31 0.48 -3.06
N ILE A 159 22.33 0.04 -3.80
CA ILE A 159 20.98 0.61 -3.83
C ILE A 159 20.01 -0.51 -3.48
N LEU A 160 19.48 -0.47 -2.27
CA LEU A 160 18.51 -1.43 -1.77
C LEU A 160 17.11 -0.84 -1.95
N ALA A 161 16.16 -1.63 -2.42
CA ALA A 161 14.78 -1.21 -2.52
C ALA A 161 13.86 -2.20 -1.80
N THR A 162 12.85 -1.71 -1.11
CA THR A 162 11.88 -2.55 -0.40
C THR A 162 10.50 -1.92 -0.37
N THR A 163 9.48 -2.75 -0.41
CA THR A 163 8.10 -2.36 -0.10
C THR A 163 7.78 -2.52 1.39
N ASP A 164 8.57 -3.30 2.13
CA ASP A 164 8.37 -3.57 3.55
C ASP A 164 9.68 -3.33 4.34
N PRO A 165 9.92 -2.10 4.82
CA PRO A 165 11.12 -1.78 5.58
C PRO A 165 11.19 -2.48 6.94
N GLN A 166 10.05 -2.92 7.50
CA GLN A 166 10.01 -3.58 8.82
C GLN A 166 10.65 -4.97 8.80
N LYS A 167 10.71 -5.62 7.64
CA LYS A 167 11.35 -6.92 7.46
C LYS A 167 12.86 -6.82 7.20
N VAL A 168 13.40 -5.63 6.99
CA VAL A 168 14.84 -5.43 6.80
C VAL A 168 15.53 -5.36 8.17
N PRO A 169 16.61 -6.14 8.43
CA PRO A 169 17.31 -6.13 9.71
C PRO A 169 17.83 -4.73 10.06
N ILE A 170 17.74 -4.35 11.33
CA ILE A 170 18.18 -3.04 11.82
C ILE A 170 19.68 -2.81 11.59
N THR A 171 20.46 -3.89 11.58
CA THR A 171 21.89 -3.87 11.28
C THR A 171 22.21 -3.39 9.87
N VAL A 172 21.33 -3.67 8.89
CA VAL A 172 21.41 -3.16 7.52
C VAL A 172 20.89 -1.73 7.46
N LEU A 173 19.73 -1.46 8.09
CA LEU A 173 19.11 -0.12 8.12
C LEU A 173 20.08 0.94 8.67
N SER A 174 20.84 0.63 9.71
CA SER A 174 21.79 1.56 10.35
C SER A 174 23.00 1.92 9.47
N ARG A 175 23.26 1.15 8.40
CA ARG A 175 24.37 1.35 7.45
C ARG A 175 23.92 1.94 6.10
N CYS A 176 22.64 2.23 5.95
CA CYS A 176 22.07 2.77 4.72
C CYS A 176 21.51 4.17 4.92
N LEU A 177 21.71 5.02 3.94
CA LEU A 177 20.97 6.29 3.84
C LEU A 177 19.56 6.00 3.33
N GLN A 178 18.55 6.26 4.17
CA GLN A 178 17.17 5.85 3.91
C GLN A 178 16.37 6.97 3.23
N PHE A 179 15.65 6.62 2.16
CA PHE A 179 14.74 7.48 1.44
C PHE A 179 13.36 6.84 1.34
N ASN A 180 12.35 7.52 1.87
CA ASN A 180 10.98 7.06 1.78
C ASN A 180 10.28 7.72 0.58
N LEU A 181 9.97 6.92 -0.45
CA LEU A 181 9.20 7.35 -1.60
C LEU A 181 7.71 7.38 -1.26
N ARG A 182 7.07 8.48 -1.59
CA ARG A 182 5.65 8.71 -1.31
C ARG A 182 4.77 8.16 -2.42
N ASN A 183 3.55 7.76 -2.07
CA ASN A 183 2.51 7.53 -3.06
C ASN A 183 2.22 8.82 -3.81
N MET A 184 2.05 8.73 -5.12
CA MET A 184 1.70 9.90 -5.93
C MET A 184 0.27 10.34 -5.64
N THR A 185 0.05 11.64 -5.66
CA THR A 185 -1.30 12.17 -5.52
C THR A 185 -2.13 11.85 -6.79
N PRO A 186 -3.45 11.72 -6.69
CA PRO A 186 -4.29 11.53 -7.87
C PRO A 186 -4.08 12.63 -8.93
N GLN A 187 -3.79 13.86 -8.50
CA GLN A 187 -3.52 15.00 -9.38
C GLN A 187 -2.22 14.82 -10.16
N ASP A 188 -1.13 14.35 -9.51
CA ASP A 188 0.13 14.05 -10.17
C ASP A 188 -0.03 12.95 -11.22
N VAL A 189 -0.79 11.91 -10.88
CA VAL A 189 -1.08 10.80 -11.79
C VAL A 189 -1.87 11.28 -13.01
N VAL A 190 -2.96 12.04 -12.80
CA VAL A 190 -3.78 12.62 -13.87
C VAL A 190 -2.94 13.54 -14.76
N GLY A 191 -2.16 14.45 -14.17
CA GLY A 191 -1.31 15.37 -14.91
C GLY A 191 -0.25 14.65 -15.75
N HIS A 192 0.32 13.56 -15.25
CA HIS A 192 1.28 12.76 -16.01
C HIS A 192 0.63 11.99 -17.16
N MET A 193 -0.52 11.34 -16.90
CA MET A 193 -1.29 10.64 -17.93
C MET A 193 -1.77 11.58 -19.04
N SER A 194 -2.26 12.77 -18.69
CA SER A 194 -2.66 13.79 -19.64
C SER A 194 -1.52 14.20 -20.58
N ARG A 195 -0.33 14.43 -20.02
CA ARG A 195 0.89 14.73 -20.84
C ARG A 195 1.23 13.60 -21.80
N ILE A 196 1.14 12.36 -21.34
CA ILE A 196 1.43 11.18 -22.16
C ILE A 196 0.41 11.08 -23.30
N LEU A 197 -0.88 11.13 -23.03
CA LEU A 197 -1.91 11.01 -24.07
C LEU A 197 -1.86 12.14 -25.09
N THR A 198 -1.57 13.36 -24.64
CA THR A 198 -1.34 14.50 -25.53
C THR A 198 -0.14 14.26 -26.45
N ALA A 199 0.95 13.73 -25.93
CA ALA A 199 2.15 13.42 -26.73
C ALA A 199 1.94 12.23 -27.67
N GLU A 200 1.11 11.25 -27.31
CA GLU A 200 0.73 10.12 -28.17
C GLU A 200 -0.38 10.49 -29.17
N GLY A 201 -0.99 11.68 -29.05
CA GLY A 201 -2.10 12.14 -29.91
C GLY A 201 -3.41 11.38 -29.71
N ILE A 202 -3.63 10.82 -28.52
CA ILE A 202 -4.84 10.03 -28.18
C ILE A 202 -5.85 10.96 -27.49
N PRO A 203 -7.09 11.09 -28.00
CA PRO A 203 -8.14 11.87 -27.36
C PRO A 203 -8.57 11.22 -26.02
N PHE A 204 -8.86 12.05 -25.03
CA PHE A 204 -9.26 11.58 -23.70
C PHE A 204 -10.20 12.55 -22.99
N GLU A 205 -10.99 11.99 -22.07
CA GLU A 205 -11.81 12.75 -21.11
C GLU A 205 -11.05 12.87 -19.78
N GLU A 206 -11.05 14.06 -19.18
CA GLU A 206 -10.41 14.26 -17.85
C GLU A 206 -11.03 13.36 -16.77
N GLY A 207 -12.36 13.13 -16.84
CA GLY A 207 -13.05 12.21 -15.95
C GLY A 207 -12.54 10.78 -16.03
N ALA A 208 -12.13 10.31 -17.23
CA ALA A 208 -11.50 9.00 -17.42
C ALA A 208 -10.17 8.90 -16.68
N LEU A 209 -9.34 9.95 -16.77
CA LEU A 209 -8.05 9.98 -16.08
C LEU A 209 -8.18 9.99 -14.56
N ARG A 210 -9.20 10.69 -14.04
CA ARG A 210 -9.50 10.67 -12.59
C ARG A 210 -9.86 9.25 -12.11
N VAL A 211 -10.67 8.52 -12.88
CA VAL A 211 -11.04 7.13 -12.58
C VAL A 211 -9.80 6.22 -12.61
N LEU A 212 -8.94 6.36 -13.63
CA LEU A 212 -7.69 5.61 -13.72
C LEU A 212 -6.75 5.91 -12.56
N ALA A 213 -6.61 7.19 -12.16
CA ALA A 213 -5.77 7.61 -11.05
C ALA A 213 -6.26 7.04 -9.69
N GLN A 214 -7.59 6.95 -9.50
CA GLN A 214 -8.17 6.27 -8.33
C GLN A 214 -7.81 4.77 -8.35
N GLY A 215 -7.93 4.11 -9.50
CA GLY A 215 -7.54 2.71 -9.68
C GLY A 215 -6.07 2.44 -9.45
N ALA A 216 -5.19 3.39 -9.81
CA ALA A 216 -3.74 3.32 -9.65
C ALA A 216 -3.26 3.39 -8.19
N ARG A 217 -4.06 3.92 -7.26
CA ARG A 217 -3.78 4.00 -5.81
C ARG A 217 -2.41 4.58 -5.46
N GLY A 218 -1.97 5.59 -6.23
CA GLY A 218 -0.68 6.25 -6.04
C GLY A 218 0.53 5.53 -6.66
N SER A 219 0.31 4.45 -7.41
CA SER A 219 1.33 3.74 -8.19
C SER A 219 1.30 4.23 -9.64
N MET A 220 2.32 4.94 -10.09
CA MET A 220 2.42 5.38 -11.49
C MET A 220 2.51 4.20 -12.46
N ARG A 221 3.24 3.14 -12.08
CA ARG A 221 3.38 1.95 -12.92
C ARG A 221 2.03 1.29 -13.19
N ASP A 222 1.23 1.11 -12.13
CA ASP A 222 -0.09 0.48 -12.26
C ASP A 222 -1.04 1.42 -13.01
N GLY A 223 -0.94 2.74 -12.77
CA GLY A 223 -1.67 3.75 -13.51
C GLY A 223 -1.41 3.71 -15.01
N LEU A 224 -0.15 3.64 -15.42
CA LEU A 224 0.21 3.54 -16.85
C LEU A 224 -0.19 2.18 -17.45
N SER A 225 -0.16 1.11 -16.66
CA SER A 225 -0.66 -0.20 -17.12
C SER A 225 -2.18 -0.18 -17.32
N LEU A 226 -2.93 0.48 -16.43
CA LEU A 226 -4.37 0.69 -16.59
C LEU A 226 -4.67 1.61 -17.80
N LEU A 227 -3.81 2.60 -18.05
CA LEU A 227 -3.94 3.48 -19.20
C LEU A 227 -3.74 2.73 -20.52
N ASP A 228 -2.73 1.84 -20.61
CA ASP A 228 -2.53 0.96 -21.77
C ASP A 228 -3.76 0.09 -22.03
N GLN A 229 -4.34 -0.47 -20.96
CA GLN A 229 -5.56 -1.26 -21.06
C GLN A 229 -6.75 -0.41 -21.54
N ALA A 230 -6.88 0.82 -21.02
CA ALA A 230 -7.95 1.74 -21.40
C ALA A 230 -7.85 2.15 -22.87
N ILE A 231 -6.66 2.42 -23.37
CA ILE A 231 -6.43 2.72 -24.81
C ILE A 231 -6.84 1.53 -25.66
N ALA A 232 -6.43 0.31 -25.28
CA ALA A 232 -6.78 -0.90 -26.03
C ALA A 232 -8.29 -1.20 -25.98
N TYR A 233 -8.96 -0.92 -24.86
CA TYR A 233 -10.38 -1.22 -24.67
C TYR A 233 -11.29 -0.19 -25.35
N CYS A 234 -10.97 1.10 -25.26
CA CYS A 234 -11.83 2.19 -25.76
C CYS A 234 -11.66 2.47 -27.26
N GLY A 235 -10.52 2.10 -27.88
CA GLY A 235 -10.25 2.29 -29.32
C GLY A 235 -10.04 3.75 -29.71
N ASP A 236 -11.09 4.47 -30.03
CA ASP A 236 -11.03 5.83 -30.62
C ASP A 236 -10.68 6.95 -29.63
N GLY A 237 -10.60 6.64 -28.32
CA GLY A 237 -10.26 7.61 -27.28
C GLY A 237 -10.64 7.11 -25.89
N VAL A 238 -9.96 7.63 -24.88
CA VAL A 238 -10.14 7.20 -23.48
C VAL A 238 -11.33 7.94 -22.86
N THR A 239 -12.51 7.31 -22.88
CA THR A 239 -13.75 7.85 -22.31
C THR A 239 -13.95 7.38 -20.87
N GLN A 240 -14.63 8.20 -20.06
CA GLN A 240 -14.93 7.85 -18.67
C GLN A 240 -15.79 6.61 -18.54
N GLU A 241 -16.78 6.46 -19.39
CA GLU A 241 -17.67 5.30 -19.40
C GLU A 241 -16.93 4.01 -19.82
N GLY A 242 -16.08 4.11 -20.86
CA GLY A 242 -15.22 2.99 -21.29
C GLY A 242 -14.30 2.51 -20.20
N VAL A 243 -13.65 3.43 -19.49
CA VAL A 243 -12.76 3.11 -18.36
C VAL A 243 -13.52 2.48 -17.20
N ARG A 244 -14.70 3.00 -16.84
CA ARG A 244 -15.54 2.41 -15.79
C ARG A 244 -15.96 0.98 -16.13
N ARG A 245 -16.40 0.73 -17.38
CA ARG A 245 -16.71 -0.63 -17.84
C ARG A 245 -15.49 -1.56 -17.81
N MET A 246 -14.36 -1.11 -18.32
CA MET A 246 -13.11 -1.89 -18.31
C MET A 246 -12.70 -2.29 -16.89
N LEU A 247 -12.84 -1.40 -15.91
CA LEU A 247 -12.48 -1.67 -14.53
C LEU A 247 -13.54 -2.48 -13.77
N GLY A 248 -14.65 -2.82 -14.41
CA GLY A 248 -15.79 -3.48 -13.76
C GLY A 248 -16.38 -2.66 -12.61
N MET A 249 -16.19 -1.33 -12.66
CA MET A 249 -16.74 -0.45 -11.64
C MET A 249 -18.25 -0.39 -11.83
N SER A 250 -18.97 -0.68 -10.79
CA SER A 250 -20.42 -0.49 -10.76
C SER A 250 -20.72 0.98 -11.10
N GLY A 251 -21.57 1.21 -12.08
CA GLY A 251 -21.99 2.59 -12.41
C GLY A 251 -22.51 3.28 -11.14
N GLY A 252 -22.29 4.58 -11.01
CA GLY A 252 -22.83 5.34 -9.87
C GLY A 252 -24.33 5.10 -9.68
N GLU A 253 -25.06 4.88 -10.76
CA GLU A 253 -26.49 4.53 -10.76
C GLU A 253 -26.80 3.20 -10.06
N THR A 254 -25.96 2.18 -10.20
CA THR A 254 -26.14 0.88 -9.52
C THR A 254 -26.05 1.03 -8.01
N LEU A 255 -25.01 1.73 -7.51
CA LEU A 255 -24.82 1.95 -6.07
C LEU A 255 -25.88 2.88 -5.48
N THR A 256 -26.22 3.95 -6.20
CA THR A 256 -27.32 4.84 -5.79
C THR A 256 -28.66 4.11 -5.80
N GLY A 257 -28.89 3.20 -6.75
CA GLY A 257 -30.04 2.30 -6.79
C GLY A 257 -30.16 1.43 -5.55
N ILE A 258 -29.04 0.79 -5.14
CA ILE A 258 -28.99 0.00 -3.90
C ILE A 258 -29.33 0.86 -2.68
N LEU A 259 -28.71 2.06 -2.55
CA LEU A 259 -28.97 2.93 -1.40
C LEU A 259 -30.40 3.48 -1.39
N ARG A 260 -30.99 3.80 -2.55
CA ARG A 260 -32.41 4.22 -2.64
C ARG A 260 -33.36 3.09 -2.23
N ALA A 261 -33.12 1.86 -2.73
CA ALA A 261 -33.90 0.69 -2.33
C ALA A 261 -33.77 0.41 -0.81
N LEU A 262 -32.56 0.57 -0.27
CA LEU A 262 -32.30 0.43 1.17
C LEU A 262 -33.03 1.51 2.00
N ALA A 263 -33.02 2.76 1.55
CA ALA A 263 -33.76 3.86 2.19
C ALA A 263 -35.28 3.59 2.19
N ALA A 264 -35.81 3.09 1.07
CA ALA A 264 -37.21 2.70 0.93
C ALA A 264 -37.58 1.41 1.69
N GLY A 265 -36.59 0.61 2.13
CA GLY A 265 -36.82 -0.71 2.72
C GLY A 265 -37.26 -1.76 1.69
N ASP A 266 -36.96 -1.52 0.41
CA ASP A 266 -37.31 -2.39 -0.71
C ASP A 266 -36.26 -3.46 -0.93
N GLY A 267 -36.45 -4.63 -0.28
CA GLY A 267 -35.57 -5.78 -0.47
C GLY A 267 -35.62 -6.37 -1.88
N ALA A 268 -36.79 -6.33 -2.54
CA ALA A 268 -36.94 -6.85 -3.90
C ALA A 268 -36.18 -5.99 -4.91
N GLY A 269 -36.27 -4.67 -4.78
CA GLY A 269 -35.50 -3.74 -5.59
C GLY A 269 -34.01 -3.88 -5.41
N MET A 270 -33.50 -4.11 -4.19
CA MET A 270 -32.09 -4.38 -3.93
C MET A 270 -31.60 -5.67 -4.63
N LEU A 271 -32.37 -6.75 -4.57
CA LEU A 271 -32.03 -8.02 -5.22
C LEU A 271 -32.06 -7.86 -6.75
N ALA A 272 -33.03 -7.15 -7.30
CA ALA A 272 -33.09 -6.88 -8.74
C ALA A 272 -31.84 -6.13 -9.24
N VAL A 273 -31.28 -5.21 -8.44
CA VAL A 273 -30.01 -4.55 -8.76
C VAL A 273 -28.84 -5.53 -8.72
N ALA A 274 -28.80 -6.44 -7.72
CA ALA A 274 -27.77 -7.49 -7.63
C ALA A 274 -27.83 -8.45 -8.82
N ASP A 275 -29.02 -8.84 -9.28
CA ASP A 275 -29.26 -9.69 -10.46
C ASP A 275 -28.77 -9.01 -11.75
N ALA A 276 -29.07 -7.71 -11.89
CA ALA A 276 -28.57 -6.92 -13.01
C ALA A 276 -27.04 -6.83 -13.02
N MET A 277 -26.42 -6.67 -11.87
CA MET A 277 -24.96 -6.69 -11.73
C MET A 277 -24.35 -8.04 -12.15
N GLN A 278 -24.96 -9.15 -11.72
CA GLN A 278 -24.54 -10.50 -12.11
C GLN A 278 -24.62 -10.69 -13.62
N THR A 279 -25.71 -10.28 -14.23
CA THR A 279 -25.93 -10.36 -15.69
C THR A 279 -24.90 -9.54 -16.47
N GLN A 280 -24.50 -8.40 -15.95
CA GLN A 280 -23.48 -7.52 -16.54
C GLN A 280 -22.03 -7.95 -16.23
N GLY A 281 -21.83 -8.98 -15.42
CA GLY A 281 -20.50 -9.44 -15.02
C GLY A 281 -19.73 -8.45 -14.15
N LEU A 282 -20.44 -7.62 -13.37
CA LEU A 282 -19.80 -6.64 -12.47
C LEU A 282 -19.24 -7.32 -11.22
N SER A 283 -18.07 -6.86 -10.75
CA SER A 283 -17.43 -7.42 -9.56
C SER A 283 -18.15 -7.05 -8.28
N PHE A 284 -18.70 -8.01 -7.56
CA PHE A 284 -19.34 -7.82 -6.25
C PHE A 284 -18.36 -7.30 -5.19
N ALA A 285 -17.12 -7.79 -5.23
CA ALA A 285 -16.05 -7.31 -4.35
C ALA A 285 -15.72 -5.83 -4.59
N GLN A 286 -15.76 -5.36 -5.85
CA GLN A 286 -15.58 -3.96 -6.18
C GLN A 286 -16.80 -3.15 -5.76
N ALA A 287 -18.02 -3.65 -5.99
CA ALA A 287 -19.25 -2.97 -5.60
C ALA A 287 -19.31 -2.70 -4.07
N LEU A 288 -18.94 -3.67 -3.24
CA LEU A 288 -18.86 -3.45 -1.79
C LEU A 288 -17.79 -2.42 -1.39
N ARG A 289 -16.66 -2.37 -2.11
CA ARG A 289 -15.64 -1.32 -1.88
C ARG A 289 -16.17 0.06 -2.23
N ASP A 290 -16.81 0.18 -3.39
CA ASP A 290 -17.34 1.44 -3.88
C ASP A 290 -18.51 1.92 -3.00
N LEU A 291 -19.36 0.98 -2.57
CA LEU A 291 -20.42 1.24 -1.60
C LEU A 291 -19.87 1.76 -0.26
N ALA A 292 -18.84 1.12 0.28
CA ALA A 292 -18.17 1.61 1.49
C ALA A 292 -17.58 3.01 1.28
N GLY A 293 -16.95 3.26 0.12
CA GLY A 293 -16.45 4.59 -0.24
C GLY A 293 -17.54 5.65 -0.30
N LEU A 294 -18.70 5.32 -0.89
CA LEU A 294 -19.86 6.22 -0.97
C LEU A 294 -20.43 6.50 0.43
N LEU A 295 -20.61 5.47 1.26
CA LEU A 295 -21.07 5.61 2.64
C LEU A 295 -20.12 6.47 3.49
N HIS A 296 -18.82 6.34 3.31
CA HIS A 296 -17.83 7.20 3.96
C HIS A 296 -18.01 8.68 3.54
N ARG A 297 -18.18 8.95 2.24
CA ARG A 297 -18.44 10.31 1.74
C ARG A 297 -19.74 10.89 2.30
N VAL A 298 -20.80 10.07 2.39
CA VAL A 298 -22.07 10.46 3.01
C VAL A 298 -21.86 10.81 4.51
N ALA A 299 -21.12 9.99 5.26
CA ALA A 299 -20.80 10.25 6.67
C ALA A 299 -20.01 11.58 6.84
N LEU A 300 -19.07 11.86 5.92
CA LEU A 300 -18.33 13.13 5.95
C LEU A 300 -19.26 14.33 5.76
N VAL A 301 -20.16 14.28 4.77
CA VAL A 301 -21.11 15.37 4.50
C VAL A 301 -22.08 15.58 5.67
N GLN A 302 -22.52 14.52 6.35
CA GLN A 302 -23.36 14.64 7.55
C GLN A 302 -22.68 15.45 8.68
N ARG A 303 -21.36 15.39 8.80
CA ARG A 303 -20.60 16.08 9.85
C ARG A 303 -19.91 17.35 9.37
N VAL A 304 -19.46 17.37 8.11
CA VAL A 304 -18.72 18.48 7.50
C VAL A 304 -19.28 18.70 6.09
N PRO A 305 -20.35 19.49 5.95
CA PRO A 305 -21.04 19.69 4.66
C PRO A 305 -20.13 20.24 3.54
N ALA A 306 -19.08 20.97 3.90
CA ALA A 306 -18.08 21.51 2.97
C ALA A 306 -17.01 20.48 2.50
N ALA A 307 -17.05 19.24 3.00
CA ALA A 307 -16.05 18.23 2.66
C ALA A 307 -16.16 17.69 1.23
N VAL A 308 -17.28 17.90 0.55
CA VAL A 308 -17.48 17.49 -0.85
C VAL A 308 -17.64 18.75 -1.70
N SER A 309 -16.82 18.87 -2.75
CA SER A 309 -16.88 19.98 -3.70
C SER A 309 -18.19 19.96 -4.48
N GLU A 310 -18.69 21.12 -4.85
CA GLU A 310 -19.88 21.24 -5.71
C GLU A 310 -19.63 20.72 -7.14
N ASP A 311 -18.38 20.71 -7.58
CA ASP A 311 -17.97 20.16 -8.88
C ASP A 311 -17.95 18.63 -8.92
N ASP A 312 -18.18 17.95 -7.80
CA ASP A 312 -18.22 16.49 -7.73
C ASP A 312 -19.53 15.98 -8.36
N PRO A 313 -19.46 15.11 -9.38
CA PRO A 313 -20.64 14.59 -10.07
C PRO A 313 -21.63 13.85 -9.15
N ASP A 314 -21.13 13.28 -8.06
CA ASP A 314 -21.94 12.53 -7.10
C ASP A 314 -22.48 13.40 -5.95
N CYS A 315 -22.18 14.71 -5.93
CA CYS A 315 -22.51 15.62 -4.83
C CYS A 315 -24.01 15.62 -4.50
N ALA A 316 -24.87 15.64 -5.53
CA ALA A 316 -26.33 15.64 -5.36
C ALA A 316 -26.81 14.35 -4.66
N SER A 317 -26.35 13.18 -5.11
CA SER A 317 -26.71 11.88 -4.53
C SER A 317 -26.19 11.73 -3.11
N ILE A 318 -24.98 12.21 -2.83
CA ILE A 318 -24.41 12.16 -1.49
C ILE A 318 -25.22 13.00 -0.50
N ARG A 319 -25.65 14.21 -0.91
CA ARG A 319 -26.51 15.06 -0.09
C ARG A 319 -27.90 14.44 0.12
N GLU A 320 -28.47 13.79 -0.91
CA GLU A 320 -29.71 13.02 -0.82
C GLU A 320 -29.61 11.96 0.28
N PHE A 321 -28.56 11.12 0.25
CA PHE A 321 -28.36 10.04 1.21
C PHE A 321 -27.96 10.55 2.60
N ALA A 322 -27.24 11.68 2.70
CA ALA A 322 -26.93 12.30 3.99
C ALA A 322 -28.18 12.77 4.75
N GLN A 323 -29.27 13.06 4.03
CA GLN A 323 -30.57 13.42 4.60
C GLN A 323 -31.48 12.19 4.82
N ALA A 324 -31.35 11.15 3.98
CA ALA A 324 -32.20 9.97 4.00
C ALA A 324 -31.85 9.00 5.16
N PHE A 325 -30.56 8.93 5.53
CA PHE A 325 -30.07 8.01 6.57
C PHE A 325 -29.62 8.73 7.83
N SER A 326 -29.80 8.09 8.99
CA SER A 326 -29.20 8.57 10.22
C SER A 326 -27.67 8.33 10.25
N PRO A 327 -26.88 9.07 11.06
CA PRO A 327 -25.46 8.82 11.19
C PRO A 327 -25.15 7.40 11.69
N GLU A 328 -25.98 6.84 12.54
CA GLU A 328 -25.85 5.49 13.08
C GLU A 328 -26.06 4.43 12.00
N GLU A 329 -27.06 4.62 11.12
CA GLU A 329 -27.31 3.73 9.97
C GLU A 329 -26.10 3.74 9.01
N ILE A 330 -25.56 4.90 8.69
CA ILE A 330 -24.40 5.02 7.79
C ILE A 330 -23.19 4.30 8.37
N GLN A 331 -22.91 4.46 9.67
CA GLN A 331 -21.79 3.76 10.31
C GLN A 331 -22.00 2.23 10.30
N LEU A 332 -23.21 1.77 10.58
CA LEU A 332 -23.52 0.35 10.53
C LEU A 332 -23.39 -0.23 9.13
N TYR A 333 -23.94 0.45 8.12
CA TYR A 333 -23.85 0.01 6.71
C TYR A 333 -22.41 0.01 6.21
N TYR A 334 -21.61 0.99 6.61
CA TYR A 334 -20.17 1.00 6.32
C TYR A 334 -19.45 -0.23 6.89
N GLN A 335 -19.73 -0.58 8.15
CA GLN A 335 -19.18 -1.78 8.79
C GLN A 335 -19.63 -3.06 8.06
N ILE A 336 -20.93 -3.16 7.74
CA ILE A 336 -21.47 -4.32 7.01
C ILE A 336 -20.79 -4.44 5.62
N ALA A 337 -20.58 -3.34 4.90
CA ALA A 337 -19.90 -3.36 3.61
C ALA A 337 -18.45 -3.83 3.72
N LEU A 338 -17.70 -3.37 4.73
CA LEU A 338 -16.32 -3.80 4.98
C LEU A 338 -16.24 -5.29 5.32
N HIS A 339 -17.10 -5.76 6.26
CA HIS A 339 -17.14 -7.18 6.64
C HIS A 339 -17.63 -8.06 5.49
N GLY A 340 -18.71 -7.64 4.80
CA GLY A 340 -19.25 -8.38 3.66
C GLY A 340 -18.20 -8.60 2.56
N ARG A 341 -17.34 -7.60 2.32
CA ARG A 341 -16.23 -7.76 1.37
C ARG A 341 -15.24 -8.85 1.79
N ASN A 342 -14.90 -8.93 3.08
CA ASN A 342 -13.99 -9.97 3.60
C ASN A 342 -14.65 -11.34 3.59
N ASP A 343 -15.97 -11.39 3.84
CA ASP A 343 -16.77 -12.60 3.89
C ASP A 343 -17.05 -13.19 2.49
N LEU A 344 -16.90 -12.43 1.39
CA LEU A 344 -17.13 -12.92 0.03
C LEU A 344 -16.36 -14.19 -0.29
N ASN A 345 -15.12 -14.30 0.15
CA ASN A 345 -14.27 -15.48 -0.06
C ASN A 345 -14.69 -16.71 0.78
N LEU A 346 -15.52 -16.50 1.80
CA LEU A 346 -16.05 -17.54 2.70
C LEU A 346 -17.46 -17.97 2.32
N ALA A 347 -18.14 -17.19 1.47
CA ALA A 347 -19.48 -17.48 0.99
C ALA A 347 -19.46 -18.63 -0.04
N PRO A 348 -20.59 -19.34 -0.22
CA PRO A 348 -20.71 -20.38 -1.26
C PRO A 348 -20.39 -19.87 -2.67
N ASP A 349 -20.80 -18.66 -2.98
CA ASP A 349 -20.47 -17.90 -4.18
C ASP A 349 -20.48 -16.38 -3.89
N GLU A 350 -19.90 -15.57 -4.77
CA GLU A 350 -19.81 -14.11 -4.57
C GLU A 350 -21.19 -13.43 -4.58
N TYR A 351 -22.16 -13.94 -5.35
CA TYR A 351 -23.51 -13.39 -5.37
C TYR A 351 -24.23 -13.60 -4.04
N ALA A 352 -24.15 -14.81 -3.47
CA ALA A 352 -24.73 -15.10 -2.16
C ALA A 352 -24.08 -14.24 -1.05
N GLY A 353 -22.75 -14.08 -1.09
CA GLY A 353 -22.04 -13.20 -0.15
C GLY A 353 -22.47 -11.75 -0.26
N PHE A 354 -22.60 -11.25 -1.48
CA PHE A 354 -23.02 -9.87 -1.74
C PHE A 354 -24.48 -9.62 -1.31
N THR A 355 -25.41 -10.46 -1.75
CA THR A 355 -26.84 -10.34 -1.39
C THR A 355 -27.04 -10.49 0.12
N MET A 356 -26.29 -11.35 0.79
CA MET A 356 -26.36 -11.47 2.25
C MET A 356 -25.87 -10.19 2.95
N ALA A 357 -24.82 -9.52 2.43
CA ALA A 357 -24.39 -8.22 2.96
C ALA A 357 -25.50 -7.15 2.82
N LEU A 358 -26.19 -7.10 1.66
CA LEU A 358 -27.32 -6.20 1.44
C LEU A 358 -28.50 -6.51 2.35
N LEU A 359 -28.85 -7.78 2.52
CA LEU A 359 -29.93 -8.21 3.43
C LEU A 359 -29.60 -7.91 4.89
N ARG A 360 -28.32 -8.01 5.31
CA ARG A 360 -27.88 -7.56 6.64
C ARG A 360 -28.10 -6.06 6.83
N MET A 361 -27.80 -5.21 5.83
CA MET A 361 -28.09 -3.77 5.91
C MET A 361 -29.59 -3.50 6.06
N LEU A 362 -30.44 -4.26 5.36
CA LEU A 362 -31.89 -4.13 5.44
C LEU A 362 -32.44 -4.58 6.80
N ALA A 363 -31.91 -5.69 7.34
CA ALA A 363 -32.39 -6.30 8.58
C ALA A 363 -31.94 -5.53 9.83
N PHE A 364 -30.75 -4.95 9.83
CA PHE A 364 -30.18 -4.26 10.99
C PHE A 364 -30.37 -2.75 10.92
N LYS A 365 -31.62 -2.27 11.06
CA LYS A 365 -31.88 -0.85 11.26
C LYS A 365 -31.75 -0.52 12.76
N PRO A 366 -30.96 0.51 13.15
CA PRO A 366 -30.87 0.92 14.55
C PRO A 366 -32.26 1.30 15.08
N ALA A 367 -32.57 0.88 16.30
CA ALA A 367 -33.91 1.00 16.94
C ALA A 367 -34.36 2.46 17.24
N GLY A 368 -33.64 3.48 16.74
CA GLY A 368 -33.95 4.91 16.94
C GLY A 368 -34.64 5.60 15.76
N ALA A 369 -34.75 4.94 14.61
CA ALA A 369 -35.25 5.59 13.36
C ALA A 369 -36.76 5.41 13.13
N ARG A 370 -37.58 5.15 14.17
CA ARG A 370 -39.03 5.33 14.02
C ARG A 370 -39.31 6.82 13.91
N ALA A 371 -39.72 7.24 12.71
CA ALA A 371 -40.29 8.55 12.49
C ALA A 371 -41.21 8.93 13.65
N VAL A 372 -40.85 9.96 14.38
CA VAL A 372 -41.80 10.65 15.26
C VAL A 372 -42.82 11.22 14.31
N THR A 373 -43.95 10.50 14.15
CA THR A 373 -45.13 11.00 13.51
C THR A 373 -45.52 12.24 14.33
N ARG A 374 -45.24 13.44 13.80
CA ARG A 374 -45.72 14.67 14.38
C ARG A 374 -47.28 14.55 14.42
N VAL A 375 -47.81 14.23 15.57
CA VAL A 375 -49.22 14.39 15.87
C VAL A 375 -49.48 15.89 15.71
N PRO A 376 -50.40 16.33 14.82
CA PRO A 376 -50.73 17.75 14.71
C PRO A 376 -51.28 18.21 16.08
N ALA A 377 -50.69 19.29 16.59
CA ALA A 377 -51.17 19.95 17.80
C ALA A 377 -52.66 20.31 17.60
N ARG A 378 -53.56 19.60 18.31
CA ARG A 378 -54.94 20.03 18.46
C ARG A 378 -54.93 21.22 19.43
N ASP A 379 -55.40 22.34 18.90
CA ASP A 379 -55.84 23.47 19.71
C ASP A 379 -56.82 22.98 20.79
N ALA A 380 -56.38 22.97 22.05
CA ALA A 380 -57.24 22.73 23.19
C ALA A 380 -57.43 24.03 23.93
N GLY A 381 -58.63 24.56 23.80
CA GLY A 381 -59.14 25.68 24.58
C GLY A 381 -58.99 25.44 26.11
N ARG A 382 -58.65 26.48 26.76
CA ARG A 382 -58.46 26.74 28.17
C ARG A 382 -59.73 26.44 28.97
N ALA A 383 -59.63 25.56 29.99
CA ALA A 383 -60.46 25.58 31.18
C ALA A 383 -59.66 25.15 32.40
N PRO A 384 -59.77 25.83 33.54
CA PRO A 384 -58.98 25.53 34.75
C PRO A 384 -59.62 24.42 35.57
N VAL A 385 -58.89 23.42 35.95
CA VAL A 385 -59.27 22.40 36.93
C VAL A 385 -58.30 22.38 38.07
N GLN A 386 -58.90 22.43 39.29
CA GLN A 386 -58.34 22.45 40.62
C GLN A 386 -57.34 21.34 40.87
N ALA A 387 -56.37 21.65 41.76
CA ALA A 387 -55.44 20.70 42.34
C ALA A 387 -56.10 19.74 43.32
N PRO A 388 -55.83 18.45 43.31
CA PRO A 388 -56.05 17.59 44.42
C PRO A 388 -54.76 17.34 45.24
N ALA A 389 -55.03 17.16 46.54
CA ALA A 389 -54.17 17.06 47.69
C ALA A 389 -52.98 16.09 47.63
N SER A 390 -51.98 16.49 48.38
CA SER A 390 -50.79 15.75 48.79
C SER A 390 -51.05 14.31 49.24
N VAL A 391 -50.38 13.34 48.68
CA VAL A 391 -50.21 12.00 49.19
C VAL A 391 -48.80 11.85 49.72
N GLN A 392 -48.71 11.47 51.01
CA GLN A 392 -47.49 11.27 51.78
C GLN A 392 -46.57 10.19 51.17
N ALA A 393 -45.28 10.44 51.20
CA ALA A 393 -44.24 9.47 50.89
C ALA A 393 -44.17 8.40 52.04
N PRO A 394 -43.88 7.12 51.65
CA PRO A 394 -43.54 6.12 52.68
C PRO A 394 -42.05 6.22 53.05
N ALA A 395 -41.83 5.88 54.36
CA ALA A 395 -40.59 6.00 55.10
C ALA A 395 -39.36 5.27 54.48
N ALA A 396 -38.22 5.87 54.67
CA ALA A 396 -36.91 5.34 54.36
C ALA A 396 -36.54 4.12 55.23
N VAL A 397 -35.99 3.10 54.60
CA VAL A 397 -35.33 1.95 55.22
C VAL A 397 -33.91 2.31 55.57
N PRO A 398 -33.33 2.04 56.75
CA PRO A 398 -31.99 2.46 57.13
C PRO A 398 -30.92 1.60 56.47
N ALA A 399 -29.85 2.24 56.00
CA ALA A 399 -28.62 1.63 55.50
C ALA A 399 -27.80 1.03 56.65
N PRO A 400 -27.10 -0.11 56.47
CA PRO A 400 -26.18 -0.63 57.48
C PRO A 400 -24.86 0.13 57.50
N ALA A 401 -24.34 0.31 58.71
CA ALA A 401 -23.15 1.05 59.07
C ALA A 401 -21.86 0.40 58.54
N ALA A 402 -20.95 1.25 58.08
CA ALA A 402 -19.56 0.89 57.79
C ALA A 402 -18.75 0.79 59.09
N PRO A 403 -17.82 -0.17 59.22
CA PRO A 403 -16.84 -0.17 60.31
C PRO A 403 -15.64 0.69 59.94
N SER A 404 -15.23 1.52 60.87
CA SER A 404 -14.04 2.36 60.89
C SER A 404 -12.75 1.53 60.91
N ALA A 405 -11.83 1.89 60.00
CA ALA A 405 -10.52 1.30 59.90
C ALA A 405 -9.51 1.96 60.83
N GLY A 406 -8.76 1.11 61.51
CA GLY A 406 -7.51 1.49 62.16
C GLY A 406 -6.35 1.46 61.20
N VAL A 407 -5.57 2.50 61.20
CA VAL A 407 -4.29 2.64 60.51
C VAL A 407 -3.24 1.78 61.22
N GLN A 408 -2.56 0.88 60.49
CA GLN A 408 -1.24 0.37 60.85
C GLN A 408 -0.37 0.28 59.62
N THR A 409 0.70 1.05 59.63
CA THR A 409 1.87 0.98 58.74
C THR A 409 2.74 -0.19 59.17
N VAL A 410 3.06 -1.11 58.24
CA VAL A 410 4.27 -1.97 58.31
C VAL A 410 4.71 -2.35 56.87
N GLY A 411 5.95 -1.99 56.56
CA GLY A 411 6.98 -2.86 55.96
C GLY A 411 6.81 -3.35 54.53
N ARG A 412 7.67 -2.78 53.64
CA ARG A 412 8.13 -3.37 52.39
C ARG A 412 8.57 -4.83 52.55
N SER A 413 8.12 -5.73 51.69
CA SER A 413 8.95 -6.82 51.19
C SER A 413 8.49 -7.20 49.78
N SER A 414 9.42 -7.07 48.87
CA SER A 414 9.44 -7.58 47.49
C SER A 414 9.35 -9.11 47.48
N GLY A 415 8.46 -9.66 46.67
CA GLY A 415 8.36 -11.09 46.43
C GLY A 415 7.55 -11.38 45.18
N MET A 416 8.23 -11.44 44.05
CA MET A 416 7.71 -11.90 42.76
C MET A 416 7.65 -13.44 42.78
N PRO A 417 6.54 -14.10 42.37
CA PRO A 417 6.48 -15.56 42.32
C PRO A 417 7.36 -16.06 41.13
N PRO A 418 8.03 -17.23 41.29
CA PRO A 418 8.93 -17.78 40.26
C PRO A 418 8.13 -18.45 39.15
N LEU A 419 8.62 -18.22 37.90
CA LEU A 419 8.17 -18.89 36.68
C LEU A 419 8.46 -20.41 36.76
N PRO A 420 7.61 -21.29 36.19
CA PRO A 420 7.83 -22.72 36.15
C PRO A 420 8.99 -23.06 35.18
N ARG A 421 9.89 -23.94 35.67
CA ARG A 421 10.98 -24.53 34.88
C ARG A 421 10.44 -25.55 33.88
N PRO A 422 11.05 -25.68 32.69
CA PRO A 422 10.66 -26.72 31.74
C PRO A 422 11.12 -28.10 32.26
N SER A 423 10.21 -29.08 32.13
CA SER A 423 10.42 -30.50 32.49
C SER A 423 11.42 -31.17 31.54
N ALA A 424 12.26 -32.02 32.14
CA ALA A 424 13.28 -32.84 31.47
C ALA A 424 12.65 -33.88 30.53
N PRO A 425 13.38 -34.30 29.45
CA PRO A 425 12.93 -35.37 28.56
C PRO A 425 13.11 -36.75 29.17
N PRO A 426 12.31 -37.76 28.73
CA PRO A 426 12.38 -39.12 29.27
C PRO A 426 13.67 -39.89 28.86
N PRO A 427 14.13 -40.88 29.66
CA PRO A 427 15.31 -41.63 29.37
C PRO A 427 15.01 -42.83 28.46
N GLY A 428 15.97 -43.06 27.54
CA GLY A 428 16.12 -44.39 26.98
C GLY A 428 16.18 -44.48 25.48
N LEU A 429 17.41 -44.55 24.97
CA LEU A 429 17.86 -45.62 24.05
C LEU A 429 19.39 -45.46 23.89
N ALA A 430 20.11 -46.47 24.35
CA ALA A 430 21.56 -46.54 24.27
C ALA A 430 21.99 -46.81 22.80
N GLY A 431 22.93 -46.03 22.29
CA GLY A 431 23.67 -46.33 21.06
C GLY A 431 25.13 -46.65 21.41
N PRO A 432 25.88 -47.40 20.59
CA PRO A 432 27.10 -48.07 20.97
C PRO A 432 28.34 -47.15 20.99
N ALA A 433 29.33 -47.66 21.68
CA ALA A 433 30.61 -47.05 22.12
C ALA A 433 31.47 -46.42 21.02
N ALA A 434 32.16 -45.36 21.41
CA ALA A 434 33.24 -44.71 20.69
C ALA A 434 34.43 -45.65 20.44
N GLY A 435 34.79 -45.81 19.17
CA GLY A 435 36.06 -46.40 18.74
C GLY A 435 37.09 -45.28 18.54
N GLN A 436 38.34 -45.61 18.91
CA GLN A 436 39.53 -44.79 18.87
C GLN A 436 39.82 -44.27 17.44
N LEU A 437 40.18 -43.01 17.35
CA LEU A 437 40.74 -42.37 16.15
C LEU A 437 42.23 -42.74 16.08
N ASP A 438 42.60 -43.48 15.04
CA ASP A 438 43.99 -43.62 14.60
C ASP A 438 44.35 -42.43 13.67
N ASP A 439 45.54 -41.95 13.94
CA ASP A 439 46.25 -40.86 13.27
C ASP A 439 46.80 -41.38 11.93
N ASP A 440 46.19 -40.95 10.78
CA ASP A 440 46.76 -41.25 9.46
C ASP A 440 46.84 -39.97 8.61
N THR A 441 48.06 -39.49 8.48
CA THR A 441 48.54 -38.41 7.60
C THR A 441 48.36 -38.82 6.11
N PRO A 442 47.84 -37.95 5.25
CA PRO A 442 47.78 -38.23 3.82
C PRO A 442 49.10 -37.95 3.11
N PRO A 443 49.51 -38.81 2.16
CA PRO A 443 50.75 -38.63 1.43
C PRO A 443 50.52 -37.77 0.16
N TRP A 444 50.97 -36.55 0.17
CA TRP A 444 51.19 -35.78 -1.08
C TRP A 444 52.69 -35.65 -1.30
N GLY A 445 53.23 -36.45 -2.24
CA GLY A 445 54.56 -36.31 -2.79
C GLY A 445 54.63 -35.11 -3.74
N GLU A 446 55.69 -34.33 -3.61
CA GLU A 446 56.10 -33.26 -4.52
C GLU A 446 56.49 -33.85 -5.91
N PRO A 447 56.14 -33.19 -7.03
CA PRO A 447 56.72 -33.54 -8.36
C PRO A 447 58.09 -32.87 -8.50
N SER A 448 59.15 -33.72 -8.63
CA SER A 448 60.50 -33.33 -9.04
C SER A 448 60.52 -32.71 -10.42
N ALA A 449 61.35 -31.67 -10.53
CA ALA A 449 61.76 -31.03 -11.79
C ALA A 449 62.46 -31.98 -12.76
N SER A 450 62.11 -31.89 -14.02
CA SER A 450 62.99 -32.08 -15.18
C SER A 450 62.44 -31.28 -16.36
#